data_a3cf86c166a16d02e2982bd366e856fa
#
_entry.id   a3cf86c166a16d02e2982bd366e856fa
#
_cell.length_a   1.000
_cell.length_b   1.000
_cell.length_c   1.000
_cell.angle_alpha   90.00
_cell.angle_beta   90.00
_cell.angle_gamma   90.00
#
_symmetry.space_group_name_H-M   'P 1'
#
loop_
_entity.id
_entity.type
_entity.pdbx_description
1 polymer ?
#
loop_
_entity_poly.entity_id
_entity_poly.type
_entity_poly.pdbx_seq_one_letter_code
_entity_poly.pdbx_strand_id
1 'polypeptide(L)'
;MNRINLITNADGILSPDVNGVRKILLIGKKNLIDFETLKQEDTTVIGRFNFLNTAFDISNDYLINIQPKENSEIIIDEIGKLELIDKGFFKSLTHHLQLIRQPNSNHRLVLIVRDTLLKEVMSKFNIQDAKVITADHSDFNNKTFKPVNLSGLVLCGGKSLRMGADKAFLQYHQQEQYKFIAQHFINLKIPVLISCNDLQQKKISNEYASLKDDVEFKNNGPISGLLTAFRNKPDDSFILVGCDYPLIQQHHIETLASLSQYGFDAVCYLRQSNHTINEPLITFYNNTCKEKLFHSFASGNTSIKRLLDELNTLKIIVEDESFLKSFDTPEDCHSFQKINS
;
A
#
# COMPACT_ATOMS: atom_id res chain seq x y z
N MET A 1 -12.14 -4.38 -8.39
CA MET A 1 -11.14 -4.37 -7.34
C MET A 1 -11.66 -4.44 -5.90
N ASN A 2 -12.90 -4.14 -5.65
CA ASN A 2 -13.50 -4.10 -4.31
C ASN A 2 -13.58 -5.46 -3.57
N ARG A 3 -12.77 -6.47 -3.92
CA ARG A 3 -12.88 -7.85 -3.42
C ARG A 3 -11.57 -8.52 -3.01
N ILE A 4 -10.47 -7.77 -2.95
CA ILE A 4 -9.14 -8.35 -2.62
C ILE A 4 -9.18 -9.12 -1.29
N ASN A 5 -9.96 -8.65 -0.31
CA ASN A 5 -10.09 -9.34 0.99
C ASN A 5 -11.10 -10.49 1.02
N LEU A 6 -11.91 -10.65 -0.02
CA LEU A 6 -12.85 -11.78 -0.12
C LEU A 6 -12.21 -13.01 -0.77
N ILE A 7 -11.00 -12.86 -1.31
CA ILE A 7 -10.22 -13.93 -1.91
C ILE A 7 -9.42 -14.63 -0.80
N THR A 8 -10.12 -15.24 0.15
CA THR A 8 -9.50 -15.94 1.28
C THR A 8 -8.77 -17.19 0.87
N ASN A 9 -8.99 -17.70 -0.35
CA ASN A 9 -8.43 -18.96 -0.83
C ASN A 9 -7.90 -18.87 -2.26
N ALA A 10 -7.42 -17.69 -2.69
CA ALA A 10 -6.80 -17.51 -4.01
C ALA A 10 -5.42 -16.91 -3.87
N ASP A 11 -4.59 -17.21 -4.87
CA ASP A 11 -3.28 -16.60 -5.09
C ASP A 11 -3.20 -16.11 -6.54
N GLY A 12 -2.09 -15.51 -6.95
CA GLY A 12 -1.92 -15.01 -8.31
C GLY A 12 -1.75 -13.51 -8.38
N ILE A 13 -2.22 -12.90 -9.47
CA ILE A 13 -2.09 -11.46 -9.71
C ILE A 13 -3.42 -10.82 -10.05
N LEU A 14 -3.58 -9.56 -9.59
CA LEU A 14 -4.63 -8.63 -10.03
C LEU A 14 -3.98 -7.34 -10.52
N SER A 15 -4.64 -6.66 -11.46
CA SER A 15 -4.17 -5.38 -12.03
C SER A 15 -5.08 -4.23 -11.63
N PRO A 16 -4.93 -3.72 -10.39
CA PRO A 16 -5.73 -2.61 -9.90
C PRO A 16 -5.36 -1.28 -10.55
N ASP A 17 -6.38 -0.44 -10.77
CA ASP A 17 -6.20 0.99 -10.99
C ASP A 17 -6.07 1.69 -9.63
N VAL A 18 -4.97 2.41 -9.44
CA VAL A 18 -4.70 3.20 -8.25
C VAL A 18 -4.40 4.64 -8.70
N ASN A 19 -5.32 5.55 -8.45
CA ASN A 19 -5.25 6.96 -8.89
C ASN A 19 -5.07 7.12 -10.41
N GLY A 20 -5.76 6.32 -11.21
CA GLY A 20 -5.67 6.37 -12.67
C GLY A 20 -4.44 5.69 -13.28
N VAL A 21 -3.63 5.02 -12.47
CA VAL A 21 -2.42 4.28 -12.89
C VAL A 21 -2.57 2.81 -12.53
N ARG A 22 -2.30 1.91 -13.47
CA ARG A 22 -2.35 0.47 -13.22
C ARG A 22 -1.13 0.00 -12.44
N LYS A 23 -1.41 -0.86 -11.47
CA LYS A 23 -0.39 -1.55 -10.68
C LYS A 23 -0.62 -3.07 -10.76
N ILE A 24 0.30 -3.86 -10.27
CA ILE A 24 0.09 -5.31 -10.07
C ILE A 24 0.10 -5.62 -8.58
N LEU A 25 -0.93 -6.32 -8.14
CA LEU A 25 -1.01 -6.92 -6.81
C LEU A 25 -0.62 -8.39 -6.89
N LEU A 26 0.45 -8.78 -6.21
CA LEU A 26 0.83 -10.16 -5.95
C LEU A 26 0.03 -10.65 -4.74
N ILE A 27 -1.02 -11.43 -4.98
CA ILE A 27 -2.10 -11.69 -3.99
C ILE A 27 -1.56 -12.34 -2.72
N GLY A 28 -0.87 -13.48 -2.81
CA GLY A 28 -0.39 -14.21 -1.64
C GLY A 28 0.70 -13.48 -0.85
N LYS A 29 1.51 -12.65 -1.51
CA LYS A 29 2.51 -11.78 -0.88
C LYS A 29 1.91 -10.48 -0.34
N LYS A 30 0.72 -10.10 -0.79
CA LYS A 30 0.09 -8.78 -0.53
C LYS A 30 1.02 -7.61 -0.90
N ASN A 31 1.76 -7.77 -1.99
CA ASN A 31 2.68 -6.77 -2.52
C ASN A 31 2.05 -6.10 -3.74
N LEU A 32 2.01 -4.77 -3.71
CA LEU A 32 1.58 -3.94 -4.83
C LEU A 32 2.82 -3.32 -5.48
N ILE A 33 3.04 -3.62 -6.76
CA ILE A 33 4.18 -3.14 -7.55
C ILE A 33 3.73 -2.19 -8.66
N ASP A 34 4.62 -1.31 -9.10
CA ASP A 34 4.37 -0.45 -10.26
C ASP A 34 4.26 -1.30 -11.52
N PHE A 35 3.32 -0.93 -12.41
CA PHE A 35 3.09 -1.62 -13.67
C PHE A 35 3.02 -0.65 -14.85
N GLU A 36 2.06 0.28 -14.84
CA GLU A 36 1.97 1.36 -15.84
C GLU A 36 2.95 2.48 -15.48
N THR A 37 3.64 3.04 -16.48
CA THR A 37 4.64 4.09 -16.30
C THR A 37 4.59 5.11 -17.42
N LEU A 38 5.11 6.31 -17.16
CA LEU A 38 5.36 7.33 -18.18
C LEU A 38 6.75 7.20 -18.82
N LYS A 39 7.64 6.36 -18.26
CA LYS A 39 8.95 6.06 -18.84
C LYS A 39 8.78 5.35 -20.18
N GLN A 40 9.76 5.51 -21.07
CA GLN A 40 9.79 4.83 -22.38
C GLN A 40 10.85 3.73 -22.43
N GLU A 41 11.83 3.78 -21.56
CA GLU A 41 12.90 2.80 -21.47
C GLU A 41 12.43 1.55 -20.71
N ASP A 42 12.85 0.38 -21.18
CA ASP A 42 12.53 -0.94 -20.60
C ASP A 42 11.03 -1.19 -20.38
N THR A 43 10.23 -0.81 -21.38
CA THR A 43 8.78 -0.93 -21.35
C THR A 43 8.21 -1.67 -22.55
N THR A 44 7.04 -2.27 -22.34
CA THR A 44 6.19 -2.82 -23.39
C THR A 44 5.01 -1.88 -23.61
N VAL A 45 4.82 -1.43 -24.87
CA VAL A 45 3.75 -0.50 -25.26
C VAL A 45 2.52 -1.27 -25.72
N ILE A 46 1.35 -0.97 -25.13
CA ILE A 46 0.05 -1.52 -25.54
C ILE A 46 -0.92 -0.38 -25.75
N GLY A 47 -1.21 -0.07 -27.02
CA GLY A 47 -2.03 1.08 -27.36
C GLY A 47 -1.36 2.39 -26.93
N ARG A 48 -1.94 3.10 -25.95
CA ARG A 48 -1.40 4.35 -25.41
C ARG A 48 -0.66 4.20 -24.08
N PHE A 49 -0.52 2.97 -23.58
CA PHE A 49 0.04 2.69 -22.25
C PHE A 49 1.41 2.04 -22.36
N ASN A 50 2.33 2.44 -21.50
CA ASN A 50 3.64 1.83 -21.32
C ASN A 50 3.62 1.00 -20.02
N PHE A 51 4.07 -0.24 -20.10
CA PHE A 51 4.13 -1.16 -18.97
C PHE A 51 5.57 -1.59 -18.72
N LEU A 52 5.99 -1.59 -17.47
CA LEU A 52 7.33 -1.99 -17.05
C LEU A 52 7.59 -3.46 -17.38
N ASN A 53 8.67 -3.76 -18.09
CA ASN A 53 9.09 -5.14 -18.37
C ASN A 53 9.43 -5.87 -17.08
N THR A 54 10.07 -5.19 -16.14
CA THR A 54 10.39 -5.73 -14.81
C THR A 54 9.16 -6.20 -14.05
N ALA A 55 8.01 -5.54 -14.21
CA ALA A 55 6.76 -5.96 -13.57
C ALA A 55 6.23 -7.27 -14.16
N PHE A 56 6.36 -7.47 -15.48
CA PHE A 56 6.05 -8.77 -16.12
C PHE A 56 6.97 -9.87 -15.61
N ASP A 57 8.28 -9.61 -15.49
CA ASP A 57 9.25 -10.58 -15.02
C ASP A 57 8.98 -10.99 -13.57
N ILE A 58 8.82 -10.03 -12.66
CA ILE A 58 8.48 -10.27 -11.25
C ILE A 58 7.19 -11.08 -11.14
N SER A 59 6.18 -10.74 -11.93
CA SER A 59 4.87 -11.40 -11.88
C SER A 59 4.92 -12.81 -12.45
N ASN A 60 5.63 -13.04 -13.55
CA ASN A 60 5.83 -14.37 -14.11
C ASN A 60 6.59 -15.27 -13.14
N ASP A 61 7.69 -14.78 -12.57
CA ASP A 61 8.46 -15.53 -11.58
C ASP A 61 7.64 -15.83 -10.34
N TYR A 62 6.84 -14.87 -9.87
CA TYR A 62 5.94 -15.10 -8.76
C TYR A 62 4.91 -16.18 -9.08
N LEU A 63 4.19 -16.06 -10.19
CA LEU A 63 3.14 -16.99 -10.61
C LEU A 63 3.66 -18.42 -10.76
N ILE A 64 4.80 -18.62 -11.43
CA ILE A 64 5.38 -19.95 -11.67
C ILE A 64 5.78 -20.65 -10.36
N ASN A 65 6.18 -19.87 -9.35
CA ASN A 65 6.61 -20.40 -8.05
C ASN A 65 5.48 -20.55 -7.03
N ILE A 66 4.22 -20.21 -7.37
CA ILE A 66 3.09 -20.45 -6.48
C ILE A 66 2.94 -21.96 -6.25
N GLN A 67 2.91 -22.35 -4.97
CA GLN A 67 2.54 -23.70 -4.56
C GLN A 67 1.05 -23.71 -4.24
N PRO A 68 0.19 -24.26 -5.12
CA PRO A 68 -1.24 -24.25 -4.91
C PRO A 68 -1.60 -25.05 -3.66
N LYS A 69 -2.43 -24.46 -2.84
CA LYS A 69 -3.02 -25.13 -1.69
C LYS A 69 -4.26 -25.90 -2.16
N GLU A 70 -4.63 -26.92 -1.42
CA GLU A 70 -5.87 -27.65 -1.68
C GLU A 70 -7.07 -26.70 -1.73
N ASN A 71 -7.88 -26.82 -2.78
CA ASN A 71 -9.04 -25.96 -3.05
C ASN A 71 -8.73 -24.46 -3.22
N SER A 72 -7.48 -24.10 -3.55
CA SER A 72 -7.12 -22.72 -3.90
C SER A 72 -7.29 -22.44 -5.38
N GLU A 73 -7.47 -21.16 -5.73
CA GLU A 73 -7.55 -20.66 -7.10
C GLU A 73 -6.33 -19.83 -7.43
N ILE A 74 -5.81 -20.00 -8.64
CA ILE A 74 -4.76 -19.12 -9.19
C ILE A 74 -5.44 -18.13 -10.12
N ILE A 75 -5.25 -16.85 -9.85
CA ILE A 75 -5.84 -15.77 -10.66
C ILE A 75 -4.74 -15.13 -11.50
N ILE A 76 -4.97 -15.00 -12.80
CA ILE A 76 -4.12 -14.21 -13.71
C ILE A 76 -5.00 -13.17 -14.39
N ASP A 77 -4.78 -11.92 -14.02
CA ASP A 77 -5.50 -10.78 -14.55
C ASP A 77 -4.82 -10.17 -15.78
N GLU A 78 -5.56 -9.40 -16.57
CA GLU A 78 -5.10 -8.70 -17.78
C GLU A 78 -4.63 -9.63 -18.91
N ILE A 79 -5.15 -10.83 -19.03
CA ILE A 79 -4.87 -11.70 -20.17
C ILE A 79 -5.46 -11.07 -21.44
N GLY A 80 -4.61 -10.84 -22.46
CA GLY A 80 -5.02 -10.11 -23.63
C GLY A 80 -4.09 -10.22 -24.85
N LYS A 81 -3.83 -9.09 -25.50
CA LYS A 81 -3.08 -9.03 -26.77
C LYS A 81 -1.64 -9.54 -26.66
N LEU A 82 -0.99 -9.36 -25.51
CA LEU A 82 0.39 -9.79 -25.33
C LEU A 82 0.47 -11.32 -25.30
N GLU A 83 -0.42 -11.98 -24.59
CA GLU A 83 -0.44 -13.44 -24.49
C GLU A 83 -0.79 -14.08 -25.83
N LEU A 84 -1.54 -13.38 -26.69
CA LEU A 84 -1.82 -13.83 -28.06
C LEU A 84 -0.57 -13.84 -28.97
N ILE A 85 0.48 -13.08 -28.63
CA ILE A 85 1.77 -13.02 -29.34
C ILE A 85 2.93 -13.54 -28.48
N ASP A 86 2.64 -14.42 -27.54
CA ASP A 86 3.61 -15.12 -26.66
C ASP A 86 4.46 -14.19 -25.76
N LYS A 87 3.87 -13.04 -25.37
CA LYS A 87 4.48 -12.04 -24.47
C LYS A 87 3.65 -11.88 -23.19
N GLY A 88 4.02 -10.89 -22.35
CA GLY A 88 3.29 -10.59 -21.14
C GLY A 88 3.34 -11.73 -20.12
N PHE A 89 2.17 -12.22 -19.71
CA PHE A 89 2.05 -13.34 -18.76
C PHE A 89 1.99 -14.71 -19.46
N PHE A 90 2.33 -14.80 -20.74
CA PHE A 90 2.28 -16.03 -21.53
C PHE A 90 3.02 -17.21 -20.88
N LYS A 91 4.22 -16.96 -20.32
CA LYS A 91 5.06 -17.98 -19.69
C LYS A 91 4.36 -18.62 -18.48
N SER A 92 3.82 -17.81 -17.57
CA SER A 92 3.09 -18.29 -16.39
C SER A 92 1.73 -18.87 -16.74
N LEU A 93 1.02 -18.28 -17.69
CA LEU A 93 -0.25 -18.81 -18.19
C LEU A 93 -0.09 -20.23 -18.76
N THR A 94 0.88 -20.44 -19.65
CA THR A 94 1.13 -21.76 -20.23
C THR A 94 1.60 -22.77 -19.18
N HIS A 95 2.38 -22.36 -18.20
CA HIS A 95 2.77 -23.20 -17.07
C HIS A 95 1.54 -23.72 -16.30
N HIS A 96 0.64 -22.80 -15.87
CA HIS A 96 -0.55 -23.20 -15.12
C HIS A 96 -1.53 -24.01 -15.97
N LEU A 97 -1.68 -23.73 -17.26
CA LEU A 97 -2.49 -24.53 -18.16
C LEU A 97 -1.95 -25.97 -18.31
N GLN A 98 -0.65 -26.17 -18.28
CA GLN A 98 -0.04 -27.51 -18.26
C GLN A 98 -0.35 -28.24 -16.94
N LEU A 99 -0.30 -27.54 -15.81
CA LEU A 99 -0.61 -28.12 -14.50
C LEU A 99 -2.06 -28.57 -14.37
N ILE A 100 -3.03 -27.76 -14.81
CA ILE A 100 -4.47 -28.15 -14.74
C ILE A 100 -4.81 -29.32 -15.65
N ARG A 101 -4.03 -29.57 -16.71
CA ARG A 101 -4.22 -30.71 -17.64
C ARG A 101 -3.65 -32.02 -17.16
N GLN A 102 -2.90 -32.02 -16.04
CA GLN A 102 -2.38 -33.26 -15.48
C GLN A 102 -3.50 -34.11 -14.89
N PRO A 103 -3.43 -35.43 -15.01
CA PRO A 103 -4.38 -36.31 -14.35
C PRO A 103 -4.43 -36.06 -12.84
N ASN A 104 -5.64 -35.99 -12.28
CA ASN A 104 -5.88 -35.72 -10.86
C ASN A 104 -5.40 -34.33 -10.36
N SER A 105 -5.26 -33.36 -11.24
CA SER A 105 -4.93 -31.99 -10.84
C SER A 105 -6.08 -31.36 -10.05
N ASN A 106 -5.76 -30.87 -8.86
CA ASN A 106 -6.68 -30.04 -8.06
C ASN A 106 -6.49 -28.54 -8.35
N HIS A 107 -5.75 -28.20 -9.38
CA HIS A 107 -5.51 -26.83 -9.80
C HIS A 107 -6.79 -26.19 -10.34
N ARG A 108 -7.09 -24.99 -9.87
CA ARG A 108 -8.12 -24.11 -10.44
C ARG A 108 -7.45 -22.84 -10.95
N LEU A 109 -7.70 -22.50 -12.20
CA LEU A 109 -7.16 -21.31 -12.84
C LEU A 109 -8.32 -20.38 -13.20
N VAL A 110 -8.22 -19.13 -12.79
CA VAL A 110 -9.15 -18.05 -13.12
C VAL A 110 -8.41 -17.03 -13.99
N LEU A 111 -8.88 -16.86 -15.23
CA LEU A 111 -8.32 -15.89 -16.15
C LEU A 111 -9.27 -14.71 -16.29
N ILE A 112 -8.77 -13.49 -16.11
CA ILE A 112 -9.54 -12.28 -16.37
C ILE A 112 -9.14 -11.78 -17.76
N VAL A 113 -10.10 -11.84 -18.67
CA VAL A 113 -9.92 -11.59 -20.11
C VAL A 113 -10.92 -10.53 -20.54
N ARG A 114 -10.52 -9.62 -21.41
CA ARG A 114 -11.46 -8.69 -22.05
C ARG A 114 -12.42 -9.46 -22.95
N ASP A 115 -13.71 -9.13 -22.90
CA ASP A 115 -14.77 -9.77 -23.67
C ASP A 115 -14.46 -9.79 -25.18
N THR A 116 -13.90 -8.72 -25.72
CA THR A 116 -13.50 -8.58 -27.13
C THR A 116 -12.41 -9.55 -27.56
N LEU A 117 -11.61 -10.07 -26.63
CA LEU A 117 -10.49 -11.00 -26.91
C LEU A 117 -10.79 -12.44 -26.46
N LEU A 118 -11.93 -12.66 -25.80
CA LEU A 118 -12.27 -13.95 -25.17
C LEU A 118 -12.18 -15.11 -26.15
N LYS A 119 -12.77 -14.97 -27.34
CA LYS A 119 -12.77 -16.05 -28.36
C LYS A 119 -11.38 -16.40 -28.86
N GLU A 120 -10.53 -15.38 -29.08
CA GLU A 120 -9.16 -15.57 -29.56
C GLU A 120 -8.30 -16.26 -28.49
N VAL A 121 -8.44 -15.82 -27.22
CA VAL A 121 -7.74 -16.41 -26.07
C VAL A 121 -8.16 -17.87 -25.89
N MET A 122 -9.46 -18.15 -25.88
CA MET A 122 -9.97 -19.51 -25.75
C MET A 122 -9.44 -20.43 -26.86
N SER A 123 -9.40 -19.96 -28.11
CA SER A 123 -8.89 -20.72 -29.25
C SER A 123 -7.38 -20.96 -29.15
N LYS A 124 -6.59 -19.90 -28.88
CA LYS A 124 -5.13 -20.01 -28.80
C LYS A 124 -4.66 -20.98 -27.71
N PHE A 125 -5.29 -20.90 -26.54
CA PHE A 125 -4.89 -21.71 -25.38
C PHE A 125 -5.65 -23.04 -25.26
N ASN A 126 -6.54 -23.35 -26.22
CA ASN A 126 -7.34 -24.59 -26.24
C ASN A 126 -8.10 -24.81 -24.91
N ILE A 127 -8.93 -23.80 -24.54
CA ILE A 127 -9.73 -23.77 -23.29
C ILE A 127 -11.21 -23.50 -23.58
N GLN A 128 -11.76 -24.07 -24.66
CA GLN A 128 -13.15 -23.88 -25.07
C GLN A 128 -14.16 -24.46 -24.07
N ASP A 129 -13.73 -25.37 -23.23
CA ASP A 129 -14.50 -26.01 -22.15
C ASP A 129 -14.50 -25.20 -20.84
N ALA A 130 -13.76 -24.09 -20.80
CA ALA A 130 -13.71 -23.25 -19.62
C ALA A 130 -15.08 -22.59 -19.31
N LYS A 131 -15.46 -22.55 -18.05
CA LYS A 131 -16.66 -21.84 -17.61
C LYS A 131 -16.45 -20.33 -17.74
N VAL A 132 -17.22 -19.67 -18.59
CA VAL A 132 -17.21 -18.22 -18.76
C VAL A 132 -18.19 -17.57 -17.76
N ILE A 133 -17.72 -16.55 -17.06
CA ILE A 133 -18.49 -15.72 -16.14
C ILE A 133 -18.36 -14.26 -16.61
N THR A 134 -19.47 -13.60 -16.91
CA THR A 134 -19.49 -12.19 -17.32
C THR A 134 -19.80 -11.28 -16.14
N ALA A 135 -19.36 -10.02 -16.22
CA ALA A 135 -19.56 -9.05 -15.15
C ALA A 135 -21.03 -8.67 -14.88
N ASP A 136 -21.93 -8.98 -15.83
CA ASP A 136 -23.36 -8.64 -15.75
C ASP A 136 -24.16 -9.60 -14.84
N HIS A 137 -23.55 -10.65 -14.32
CA HIS A 137 -24.21 -11.52 -13.36
C HIS A 137 -24.36 -10.78 -12.01
N SER A 138 -25.61 -10.57 -11.60
CA SER A 138 -26.07 -9.81 -10.43
C SER A 138 -25.47 -10.24 -9.08
N ASP A 139 -24.87 -11.41 -9.02
CA ASP A 139 -24.23 -11.95 -7.80
C ASP A 139 -22.95 -11.19 -7.37
N PHE A 140 -22.42 -10.34 -8.26
CA PHE A 140 -21.24 -9.55 -7.99
C PHE A 140 -21.48 -8.22 -7.24
N ASN A 141 -22.75 -7.76 -7.13
CA ASN A 141 -23.05 -6.38 -6.72
C ASN A 141 -23.39 -6.15 -5.24
N ASN A 142 -23.41 -7.16 -4.36
CA ASN A 142 -24.07 -7.05 -3.06
C ASN A 142 -23.17 -6.82 -1.82
N LYS A 143 -21.91 -6.44 -1.95
CA LYS A 143 -21.16 -5.94 -0.78
C LYS A 143 -20.74 -4.49 -1.01
N THR A 144 -21.57 -3.57 -0.53
CA THR A 144 -21.20 -2.15 -0.39
C THR A 144 -20.13 -2.04 0.69
N PHE A 145 -18.93 -1.60 0.31
CA PHE A 145 -17.95 -1.17 1.29
C PHE A 145 -18.47 0.08 2.01
N LYS A 146 -18.49 0.06 3.33
CA LYS A 146 -18.73 1.29 4.08
C LYS A 146 -17.58 2.26 3.79
N PRO A 147 -17.88 3.53 3.47
CA PRO A 147 -16.82 4.53 3.36
C PRO A 147 -16.01 4.54 4.66
N VAL A 148 -14.70 4.53 4.52
CA VAL A 148 -13.78 4.61 5.66
C VAL A 148 -13.73 6.06 6.10
N ASN A 149 -14.06 6.35 7.36
CA ASN A 149 -13.78 7.65 7.94
C ASN A 149 -12.26 7.80 8.04
N LEU A 150 -11.68 8.69 7.25
CA LEU A 150 -10.25 8.85 7.13
C LEU A 150 -9.78 10.15 7.76
N SER A 151 -8.79 10.06 8.64
CA SER A 151 -8.08 11.20 9.22
C SER A 151 -6.56 11.06 9.01
N GLY A 152 -5.87 12.16 8.83
CA GLY A 152 -4.42 12.25 8.89
C GLY A 152 -3.93 12.33 10.34
N LEU A 153 -2.79 11.69 10.62
CA LEU A 153 -2.11 11.79 11.90
C LEU A 153 -0.64 12.14 11.68
N VAL A 154 -0.26 13.39 11.93
CA VAL A 154 1.13 13.85 11.84
C VAL A 154 1.80 13.64 13.19
N LEU A 155 2.82 12.79 13.26
CA LEU A 155 3.57 12.52 14.48
C LEU A 155 4.72 13.51 14.62
N CYS A 156 4.59 14.47 15.53
CA CYS A 156 5.63 15.42 15.92
C CYS A 156 6.49 14.91 17.08
N GLY A 157 6.01 13.91 17.80
CA GLY A 157 6.61 13.39 19.03
C GLY A 157 7.90 12.63 18.76
N GLY A 158 8.88 12.86 19.63
CA GLY A 158 10.17 12.18 19.66
C GLY A 158 11.17 13.03 20.42
N LYS A 159 12.00 12.41 21.25
CA LYS A 159 13.15 13.11 21.86
C LYS A 159 14.20 13.26 20.75
N SER A 160 14.14 14.37 20.00
CA SER A 160 15.11 14.73 18.93
C SER A 160 16.52 15.00 19.49
N LEU A 161 17.01 14.12 20.37
CA LEU A 161 18.25 14.29 21.12
C LEU A 161 19.50 14.41 20.22
N ARG A 162 19.46 13.80 19.04
CA ARG A 162 20.58 13.79 18.09
C ARG A 162 20.60 15.01 17.17
N MET A 163 19.45 15.62 16.92
CA MET A 163 19.29 16.75 15.99
C MET A 163 19.58 18.10 16.65
N GLY A 164 19.61 18.18 18.00
CA GLY A 164 19.71 19.46 18.72
C GLY A 164 18.53 20.42 18.54
N ALA A 165 17.57 20.05 17.67
CA ALA A 165 16.36 20.81 17.38
C ALA A 165 15.16 19.86 17.22
N ASP A 166 13.96 20.38 17.48
CA ASP A 166 12.72 19.61 17.33
C ASP A 166 12.36 19.49 15.84
N LYS A 167 12.33 18.26 15.33
CA LYS A 167 12.08 17.94 13.91
C LYS A 167 10.78 18.53 13.36
N ALA A 168 9.75 18.62 14.18
CA ALA A 168 8.46 19.16 13.78
C ALA A 168 8.54 20.64 13.33
N PHE A 169 9.49 21.40 13.87
CA PHE A 169 9.65 22.83 13.61
C PHE A 169 10.82 23.15 12.68
N LEU A 170 11.53 22.14 12.16
CA LEU A 170 12.54 22.36 11.13
C LEU A 170 11.88 22.84 9.82
N GLN A 171 12.54 23.76 9.13
CA GLN A 171 12.03 24.37 7.90
C GLN A 171 12.75 23.78 6.67
N TYR A 172 12.30 22.62 6.19
CA TYR A 172 12.81 22.04 4.96
C TYR A 172 12.25 22.72 3.71
N HIS A 173 10.98 23.14 3.73
CA HIS A 173 10.22 23.69 2.60
C HIS A 173 9.79 25.14 2.85
N GLN A 174 10.63 25.98 3.46
CA GLN A 174 10.33 27.37 3.86
C GLN A 174 9.15 27.48 4.84
N GLN A 175 8.73 26.37 5.43
CA GLN A 175 7.73 26.27 6.48
C GLN A 175 8.08 25.14 7.43
N GLU A 176 7.48 25.15 8.62
CA GLU A 176 7.68 24.10 9.63
C GLU A 176 7.20 22.74 9.09
N GLN A 177 7.97 21.69 9.34
CA GLN A 177 7.77 20.38 8.76
C GLN A 177 6.36 19.80 9.04
N TYR A 178 5.84 19.97 10.24
CA TYR A 178 4.47 19.51 10.56
C TYR A 178 3.41 20.22 9.70
N LYS A 179 3.60 21.51 9.39
CA LYS A 179 2.69 22.28 8.52
C LYS A 179 2.76 21.77 7.09
N PHE A 180 3.99 21.51 6.60
CA PHE A 180 4.20 20.96 5.27
C PHE A 180 3.44 19.65 5.09
N ILE A 181 3.58 18.71 6.02
CA ILE A 181 2.87 17.43 5.96
C ILE A 181 1.36 17.64 6.12
N ALA A 182 0.91 18.47 7.08
CA ALA A 182 -0.51 18.75 7.28
C ALA A 182 -1.18 19.36 6.03
N GLN A 183 -0.45 20.21 5.29
CA GLN A 183 -0.95 20.82 4.06
C GLN A 183 -1.29 19.77 3.00
N HIS A 184 -0.53 18.67 2.89
CA HIS A 184 -0.87 17.58 1.97
C HIS A 184 -2.22 16.93 2.30
N PHE A 185 -2.51 16.72 3.58
CA PHE A 185 -3.83 16.21 4.01
C PHE A 185 -4.95 17.19 3.70
N ILE A 186 -4.74 18.48 4.00
CA ILE A 186 -5.72 19.54 3.73
C ILE A 186 -6.04 19.63 2.24
N ASN A 187 -5.04 19.59 1.38
CA ASN A 187 -5.21 19.60 -0.09
C ASN A 187 -6.05 18.41 -0.57
N LEU A 188 -5.91 17.25 0.07
CA LEU A 188 -6.69 16.04 -0.19
C LEU A 188 -8.07 16.04 0.51
N LYS A 189 -8.40 17.12 1.24
CA LYS A 189 -9.63 17.24 2.06
C LYS A 189 -9.76 16.16 3.13
N ILE A 190 -8.64 15.71 3.65
CA ILE A 190 -8.57 14.75 4.77
C ILE A 190 -8.36 15.54 6.06
N PRO A 191 -9.26 15.43 7.06
CA PRO A 191 -9.05 16.04 8.37
C PRO A 191 -7.72 15.59 8.97
N VAL A 192 -6.96 16.49 9.60
CA VAL A 192 -5.63 16.18 10.14
C VAL A 192 -5.53 16.50 11.63
N LEU A 193 -4.87 15.60 12.36
CA LEU A 193 -4.49 15.74 13.77
C LEU A 193 -2.96 15.82 13.87
N ILE A 194 -2.48 16.70 14.74
CA ILE A 194 -1.05 16.82 15.04
C ILE A 194 -0.79 16.21 16.41
N SER A 195 -0.21 15.00 16.43
CA SER A 195 0.22 14.35 17.67
C SER A 195 1.51 15.00 18.19
N CYS A 196 1.46 15.48 19.44
CA CYS A 196 2.52 16.30 20.00
C CYS A 196 2.63 16.14 21.53
N ASN A 197 3.78 16.54 22.09
CA ASN A 197 3.96 16.67 23.53
C ASN A 197 3.51 18.03 24.08
N ASP A 198 3.55 18.20 25.42
CA ASP A 198 3.10 19.44 26.08
C ASP A 198 3.90 20.70 25.65
N LEU A 199 5.18 20.57 25.32
CA LEU A 199 6.01 21.69 24.88
C LEU A 199 5.73 22.07 23.43
N GLN A 200 5.53 21.06 22.58
CA GLN A 200 5.20 21.24 21.18
C GLN A 200 3.80 21.85 21.02
N GLN A 201 2.82 21.44 21.82
CA GLN A 201 1.46 21.96 21.76
C GLN A 201 1.40 23.48 21.88
N LYS A 202 2.27 24.06 22.72
CA LYS A 202 2.35 25.53 22.90
C LYS A 202 2.86 26.27 21.67
N LYS A 203 3.54 25.57 20.76
CA LYS A 203 4.15 26.13 19.53
C LYS A 203 3.33 25.84 18.29
N ILE A 204 2.50 24.76 18.32
CA ILE A 204 1.66 24.39 17.19
C ILE A 204 0.58 25.48 17.00
N SER A 205 0.40 25.92 15.75
CA SER A 205 -0.62 26.90 15.40
C SER A 205 -2.02 26.41 15.77
N ASN A 206 -2.87 27.29 16.29
CA ASN A 206 -4.26 27.01 16.61
C ASN A 206 -5.14 26.65 15.39
N GLU A 207 -4.59 26.80 14.19
CA GLU A 207 -5.25 26.36 12.95
C GLU A 207 -5.34 24.83 12.82
N TYR A 208 -4.51 24.11 13.58
CA TYR A 208 -4.44 22.65 13.53
C TYR A 208 -4.98 22.03 14.81
N ALA A 209 -5.82 21.01 14.67
CA ALA A 209 -6.21 20.18 15.80
C ALA A 209 -5.00 19.41 16.33
N SER A 210 -4.61 19.68 17.59
CA SER A 210 -3.48 19.01 18.24
C SER A 210 -3.97 17.94 19.23
N LEU A 211 -3.22 16.86 19.33
CA LEU A 211 -3.51 15.70 20.17
C LEU A 211 -2.28 15.38 21.04
N LYS A 212 -2.44 15.40 22.35
CA LYS A 212 -1.40 14.95 23.29
C LYS A 212 -1.54 13.47 23.58
N ASP A 213 -0.39 12.80 23.70
CA ASP A 213 -0.39 11.38 24.09
C ASP A 213 -1.13 11.18 25.41
N ASP A 214 -2.01 10.23 25.43
CA ASP A 214 -2.70 9.77 26.64
C ASP A 214 -1.67 9.31 27.68
N VAL A 215 -1.94 9.58 28.95
CA VAL A 215 -1.03 9.25 30.07
C VAL A 215 -0.64 7.77 30.06
N GLU A 216 -1.60 6.91 29.72
CA GLU A 216 -1.42 5.45 29.66
C GLU A 216 -0.43 5.04 28.55
N PHE A 217 -0.39 5.76 27.41
CA PHE A 217 0.45 5.42 26.26
C PHE A 217 1.75 6.20 26.21
N LYS A 218 1.89 7.21 27.05
CA LYS A 218 3.00 8.18 27.01
C LYS A 218 4.36 7.49 27.08
N ASN A 219 5.33 8.02 26.34
CA ASN A 219 6.74 7.55 26.28
C ASN A 219 6.98 6.18 25.62
N ASN A 220 6.04 5.64 24.87
CA ASN A 220 6.20 4.39 24.14
C ASN A 220 6.52 4.59 22.64
N GLY A 221 6.98 5.79 22.25
CA GLY A 221 7.34 6.11 20.87
C GLY A 221 6.11 6.33 19.98
N PRO A 222 6.20 6.04 18.67
CA PRO A 222 5.16 6.36 17.70
C PRO A 222 3.79 5.73 17.98
N ILE A 223 3.75 4.57 18.63
CA ILE A 223 2.51 3.88 18.99
C ILE A 223 1.66 4.71 19.96
N SER A 224 2.29 5.54 20.80
CA SER A 224 1.57 6.41 21.75
C SER A 224 0.57 7.34 21.05
N GLY A 225 1.04 8.02 20.01
CA GLY A 225 0.20 8.92 19.21
C GLY A 225 -0.91 8.17 18.46
N LEU A 226 -0.61 7.00 17.89
CA LEU A 226 -1.59 6.21 17.15
C LEU A 226 -2.71 5.67 18.07
N LEU A 227 -2.37 5.09 19.23
CA LEU A 227 -3.35 4.59 20.18
C LEU A 227 -4.20 5.73 20.77
N THR A 228 -3.58 6.88 21.04
CA THR A 228 -4.29 8.08 21.48
C THR A 228 -5.28 8.56 20.43
N ALA A 229 -4.88 8.56 19.14
CA ALA A 229 -5.77 8.94 18.05
C ALA A 229 -6.97 8.00 17.95
N PHE A 230 -6.77 6.68 17.98
CA PHE A 230 -7.86 5.70 17.98
C PHE A 230 -8.78 5.80 19.21
N ARG A 231 -8.25 6.18 20.38
CA ARG A 231 -9.07 6.41 21.57
C ARG A 231 -9.96 7.63 21.43
N ASN A 232 -9.43 8.72 20.85
CA ASN A 232 -10.16 9.97 20.68
C ASN A 232 -11.15 9.94 19.51
N LYS A 233 -10.85 9.17 18.46
CA LYS A 233 -11.70 8.99 17.28
C LYS A 233 -11.80 7.51 16.92
N PRO A 234 -12.61 6.74 17.65
CA PRO A 234 -12.63 5.27 17.54
C PRO A 234 -13.21 4.75 16.21
N ASP A 235 -13.93 5.58 15.49
CA ASP A 235 -14.55 5.24 14.20
C ASP A 235 -13.69 5.67 13.00
N ASP A 236 -12.65 6.46 13.24
CA ASP A 236 -11.72 6.89 12.19
C ASP A 236 -10.64 5.86 11.94
N SER A 237 -10.20 5.79 10.70
CA SER A 237 -8.95 5.17 10.28
C SER A 237 -7.92 6.27 10.05
N PHE A 238 -6.64 5.97 10.21
CA PHE A 238 -5.60 6.99 10.15
C PHE A 238 -4.55 6.72 9.10
N ILE A 239 -4.18 7.77 8.34
CA ILE A 239 -2.90 7.79 7.63
C ILE A 239 -1.92 8.52 8.54
N LEU A 240 -0.94 7.77 9.04
CA LEU A 240 0.10 8.25 9.93
C LEU A 240 1.32 8.67 9.12
N VAL A 241 1.85 9.87 9.38
CA VAL A 241 3.09 10.38 8.80
C VAL A 241 3.96 10.99 9.89
N GLY A 242 5.22 10.53 9.97
CA GLY A 242 6.23 11.09 10.86
C GLY A 242 6.83 12.40 10.35
N CYS A 243 7.17 13.33 11.23
CA CYS A 243 7.86 14.59 10.86
C CYS A 243 9.31 14.41 10.40
N ASP A 244 9.84 13.21 10.42
CA ASP A 244 11.20 12.88 9.99
C ASP A 244 11.31 12.52 8.49
N TYR A 245 10.23 12.65 7.71
CA TYR A 245 10.18 12.39 6.27
C TYR A 245 9.98 13.67 5.45
N PRO A 246 11.00 14.50 5.25
CA PRO A 246 10.85 15.77 4.54
C PRO A 246 10.63 15.62 3.03
N LEU A 247 10.95 14.47 2.44
CA LEU A 247 10.77 14.20 1.02
C LEU A 247 9.38 13.62 0.67
N ILE A 248 8.50 13.44 1.66
CA ILE A 248 7.13 13.00 1.40
C ILE A 248 6.39 14.02 0.55
N GLN A 249 5.56 13.55 -0.37
CA GLN A 249 4.74 14.37 -1.24
C GLN A 249 3.27 13.96 -1.16
N GLN A 250 2.39 14.83 -1.61
CA GLN A 250 0.94 14.62 -1.56
C GLN A 250 0.50 13.29 -2.20
N HIS A 251 1.08 12.92 -3.35
CA HIS A 251 0.69 11.71 -4.07
C HIS A 251 0.99 10.41 -3.28
N HIS A 252 1.98 10.41 -2.37
CA HIS A 252 2.22 9.26 -1.49
C HIS A 252 1.08 9.05 -0.49
N ILE A 253 0.56 10.15 0.07
CA ILE A 253 -0.59 10.13 0.97
C ILE A 253 -1.86 9.77 0.21
N GLU A 254 -2.04 10.31 -0.98
CA GLU A 254 -3.17 10.02 -1.87
C GLU A 254 -3.22 8.53 -2.26
N THR A 255 -2.06 7.91 -2.51
CA THR A 255 -1.95 6.47 -2.75
C THR A 255 -2.44 5.66 -1.56
N LEU A 256 -2.02 5.99 -0.33
CA LEU A 256 -2.51 5.33 0.89
C LEU A 256 -4.02 5.53 1.07
N ALA A 257 -4.51 6.75 0.82
CA ALA A 257 -5.93 7.07 0.92
C ALA A 257 -6.78 6.26 -0.08
N SER A 258 -6.35 6.14 -1.33
CA SER A 258 -7.05 5.36 -2.36
C SER A 258 -7.09 3.87 -2.05
N LEU A 259 -6.06 3.35 -1.38
CA LEU A 259 -5.97 1.95 -0.99
C LEU A 259 -6.68 1.62 0.33
N SER A 260 -7.08 2.61 1.12
CA SER A 260 -7.76 2.45 2.41
C SER A 260 -9.09 1.67 2.32
N GLN A 261 -9.75 1.74 1.17
CA GLN A 261 -11.05 1.11 0.93
C GLN A 261 -10.99 -0.42 0.68
N TYR A 262 -9.79 -0.99 0.51
CA TYR A 262 -9.67 -2.41 0.16
C TYR A 262 -9.69 -3.37 1.36
N GLY A 263 -9.93 -2.85 2.59
CA GLY A 263 -10.21 -3.62 3.80
C GLY A 263 -9.00 -4.34 4.39
N PHE A 264 -7.79 -3.93 4.06
CA PHE A 264 -6.60 -4.34 4.80
C PHE A 264 -6.59 -3.70 6.20
N ASP A 265 -5.99 -4.36 7.17
CA ASP A 265 -5.75 -3.80 8.51
C ASP A 265 -4.78 -2.61 8.43
N ALA A 266 -3.81 -2.68 7.52
CA ALA A 266 -2.88 -1.60 7.24
C ALA A 266 -2.44 -1.60 5.77
N VAL A 267 -2.01 -0.43 5.28
CA VAL A 267 -1.34 -0.26 3.99
C VAL A 267 -0.08 0.54 4.23
N CYS A 268 1.09 0.01 3.90
CA CYS A 268 2.37 0.68 4.12
C CYS A 268 3.26 0.61 2.89
N TYR A 269 4.25 1.49 2.83
CA TYR A 269 5.36 1.35 1.90
C TYR A 269 6.37 0.34 2.42
N LEU A 270 6.95 -0.44 1.49
CA LEU A 270 8.00 -1.41 1.78
C LEU A 270 9.34 -0.84 1.31
N ARG A 271 10.25 -0.61 2.27
CA ARG A 271 11.63 -0.25 1.97
C ARG A 271 12.42 -1.52 1.67
N GLN A 272 13.06 -1.60 0.50
CA GLN A 272 13.87 -2.74 0.08
C GLN A 272 15.38 -2.45 0.15
N SER A 273 15.79 -1.18 0.04
CA SER A 273 17.18 -0.74 0.15
C SER A 273 17.74 -1.03 1.55
N ASN A 274 18.81 -1.83 1.64
CA ASN A 274 19.53 -2.27 2.83
C ASN A 274 18.91 -3.42 3.64
N HIS A 275 17.61 -3.47 3.86
CA HIS A 275 16.85 -4.57 4.47
C HIS A 275 15.37 -4.34 4.19
N THR A 276 14.64 -5.40 3.90
CA THR A 276 13.20 -5.31 3.68
C THR A 276 12.47 -4.91 4.96
N ILE A 277 11.92 -3.71 5.00
CA ILE A 277 11.29 -3.12 6.18
C ILE A 277 9.95 -2.50 5.79
N ASN A 278 8.89 -2.89 6.47
CA ASN A 278 7.61 -2.18 6.44
C ASN A 278 7.81 -0.80 7.08
N GLU A 279 7.47 0.29 6.36
CA GLU A 279 7.62 1.64 6.87
C GLU A 279 6.43 2.02 7.76
N PRO A 280 6.59 2.02 9.09
CA PRO A 280 5.46 2.19 10.00
C PRO A 280 4.98 3.64 10.13
N LEU A 281 5.81 4.60 9.75
CA LEU A 281 5.55 6.03 9.92
C LEU A 281 5.10 6.73 8.64
N ILE A 282 4.85 5.98 7.56
CA ILE A 282 4.13 6.40 6.37
C ILE A 282 3.15 5.28 6.04
N THR A 283 2.07 5.18 6.81
CA THR A 283 1.20 4.00 6.80
C THR A 283 -0.25 4.37 7.07
N PHE A 284 -1.16 3.76 6.32
CA PHE A 284 -2.59 3.74 6.65
C PHE A 284 -2.88 2.62 7.67
N TYR A 285 -3.57 2.95 8.75
CA TYR A 285 -4.08 2.03 9.78
C TYR A 285 -5.60 2.07 9.78
N ASN A 286 -6.23 0.95 9.48
CA ASN A 286 -7.69 0.81 9.50
C ASN A 286 -8.20 0.74 10.93
N ASN A 287 -9.38 1.32 11.21
CA ASN A 287 -10.01 1.21 12.52
C ASN A 287 -10.31 -0.23 12.94
N THR A 288 -10.41 -1.16 12.00
CA THR A 288 -10.58 -2.60 12.27
C THR A 288 -9.40 -3.22 12.99
N CYS A 289 -8.20 -2.63 12.89
CA CYS A 289 -7.02 -3.15 13.58
C CYS A 289 -6.83 -2.61 15.00
N LYS A 290 -7.62 -1.61 15.42
CA LYS A 290 -7.43 -0.91 16.69
C LYS A 290 -7.39 -1.86 17.89
N GLU A 291 -8.30 -2.84 17.97
CA GLU A 291 -8.35 -3.79 19.09
C GLU A 291 -7.06 -4.66 19.16
N LYS A 292 -6.52 -5.05 18.00
CA LYS A 292 -5.24 -5.77 17.93
C LYS A 292 -4.10 -4.89 18.43
N LEU A 293 -4.09 -3.60 18.08
CA LEU A 293 -3.08 -2.64 18.53
C LEU A 293 -3.14 -2.42 20.04
N PHE A 294 -4.33 -2.21 20.61
CA PHE A 294 -4.50 -2.09 22.06
C PHE A 294 -4.10 -3.35 22.82
N HIS A 295 -4.51 -4.53 22.33
CA HIS A 295 -4.15 -5.82 22.95
C HIS A 295 -2.63 -6.05 22.92
N SER A 296 -1.98 -5.79 21.80
CA SER A 296 -0.53 -5.94 21.64
C SER A 296 0.23 -4.99 22.56
N PHE A 297 -0.22 -3.74 22.68
CA PHE A 297 0.34 -2.77 23.63
C PHE A 297 0.19 -3.25 25.07
N ALA A 298 -1.01 -3.70 25.48
CA ALA A 298 -1.26 -4.24 26.81
C ALA A 298 -0.39 -5.48 27.14
N SER A 299 -0.01 -6.24 26.12
CA SER A 299 0.91 -7.38 26.24
C SER A 299 2.40 -6.97 26.26
N GLY A 300 2.70 -5.66 26.28
CA GLY A 300 4.07 -5.13 26.34
C GLY A 300 4.77 -4.95 24.98
N ASN A 301 4.10 -5.23 23.87
CA ASN A 301 4.67 -4.96 22.54
C ASN A 301 4.37 -3.51 22.12
N THR A 302 5.37 -2.64 22.18
CA THR A 302 5.28 -1.23 21.80
C THR A 302 5.87 -0.93 20.42
N SER A 303 6.37 -1.95 19.71
CA SER A 303 6.97 -1.80 18.40
C SER A 303 5.92 -1.77 17.30
N ILE A 304 5.60 -0.59 16.80
CA ILE A 304 4.67 -0.41 15.67
C ILE A 304 5.12 -1.17 14.41
N LYS A 305 6.44 -1.36 14.22
CA LYS A 305 6.99 -2.17 13.13
C LYS A 305 6.59 -3.65 13.25
N ARG A 306 6.75 -4.24 14.45
CA ARG A 306 6.34 -5.65 14.68
C ARG A 306 4.84 -5.83 14.49
N LEU A 307 4.06 -4.83 14.91
CA LEU A 307 2.61 -4.85 14.74
C LEU A 307 2.20 -4.90 13.27
N LEU A 308 2.90 -4.18 12.38
CA LEU A 308 2.63 -4.27 10.94
C LEU A 308 2.86 -5.68 10.38
N ASP A 309 3.80 -6.44 10.94
CA ASP A 309 4.07 -7.82 10.50
C ASP A 309 2.95 -8.79 10.96
N GLU A 310 2.26 -8.47 12.06
CA GLU A 310 1.14 -9.26 12.61
C GLU A 310 -0.22 -8.92 11.97
N LEU A 311 -0.34 -7.74 11.36
CA LEU A 311 -1.55 -7.27 10.70
C LEU A 311 -1.72 -7.83 9.28
N ASN A 312 -2.96 -7.83 8.79
CA ASN A 312 -3.24 -8.05 7.38
C ASN A 312 -2.82 -6.81 6.57
N THR A 313 -1.54 -6.70 6.24
CA THR A 313 -0.92 -5.50 5.67
C THR A 313 -0.68 -5.64 4.18
N LEU A 314 -1.19 -4.67 3.39
CA LEU A 314 -0.80 -4.47 1.99
C LEU A 314 0.50 -3.67 1.95
N LYS A 315 1.47 -4.14 1.15
CA LYS A 315 2.79 -3.53 1.03
C LYS A 315 2.94 -2.92 -0.36
N ILE A 316 3.25 -1.64 -0.42
CA ILE A 316 3.50 -0.91 -1.67
C ILE A 316 4.99 -0.92 -1.94
N ILE A 317 5.39 -1.49 -3.06
CA ILE A 317 6.77 -1.48 -3.55
C ILE A 317 6.86 -0.41 -4.63
N VAL A 318 7.81 0.51 -4.48
CA VAL A 318 8.06 1.62 -5.41
C VAL A 318 9.50 1.56 -5.90
N GLU A 319 9.75 2.08 -7.11
CA GLU A 319 11.11 2.18 -7.64
C GLU A 319 11.94 3.26 -6.93
N ASP A 320 11.32 4.41 -6.64
CA ASP A 320 11.97 5.51 -5.91
C ASP A 320 11.60 5.46 -4.43
N GLU A 321 12.52 5.04 -3.61
CA GLU A 321 12.39 4.97 -2.15
C GLU A 321 12.92 6.23 -1.43
N SER A 322 13.33 7.26 -2.15
CA SER A 322 13.97 8.46 -1.57
C SER A 322 13.13 9.13 -0.49
N PHE A 323 11.79 9.16 -0.68
CA PHE A 323 10.86 9.74 0.28
C PHE A 323 10.70 8.92 1.59
N LEU A 324 11.13 7.65 1.58
CA LEU A 324 11.14 6.77 2.77
C LEU A 324 12.38 6.99 3.64
N LYS A 325 13.30 7.86 3.22
CA LYS A 325 14.47 8.21 4.03
C LYS A 325 14.05 9.11 5.18
N SER A 326 14.21 8.64 6.42
CA SER A 326 14.08 9.48 7.61
C SER A 326 15.31 10.37 7.79
N PHE A 327 15.10 11.62 8.19
CA PHE A 327 16.16 12.58 8.46
C PHE A 327 16.35 12.69 9.98
N ASP A 328 17.41 12.05 10.47
CA ASP A 328 17.65 11.83 11.89
C ASP A 328 18.84 12.63 12.44
N THR A 329 19.68 13.20 11.55
CA THR A 329 20.91 13.89 11.90
C THR A 329 21.01 15.28 11.27
N PRO A 330 21.84 16.20 11.82
CA PRO A 330 22.11 17.50 11.18
C PRO A 330 22.68 17.38 9.78
N GLU A 331 23.45 16.32 9.49
CA GLU A 331 24.04 16.04 8.18
C GLU A 331 22.94 15.73 7.15
N ASP A 332 21.85 15.06 7.55
CA ASP A 332 20.70 14.83 6.69
C ASP A 332 20.05 16.17 6.29
N CYS A 333 19.93 17.12 7.22
CA CYS A 333 19.40 18.45 6.93
C CYS A 333 20.26 19.21 5.92
N HIS A 334 21.58 19.16 6.06
CA HIS A 334 22.51 19.79 5.11
C HIS A 334 22.41 19.14 3.71
N SER A 335 22.19 17.82 3.66
CA SER A 335 22.00 17.12 2.38
C SER A 335 20.74 17.56 1.65
N PHE A 336 19.65 17.82 2.38
CA PHE A 336 18.40 18.33 1.81
C PHE A 336 18.58 19.71 1.15
N GLN A 337 19.32 20.61 1.79
CA GLN A 337 19.58 21.95 1.25
C GLN A 337 20.37 21.90 -0.06
N LYS A 338 21.30 20.93 -0.21
CA LYS A 338 22.08 20.74 -1.43
C LYS A 338 21.28 20.14 -2.60
N ILE A 339 20.24 19.37 -2.33
CA ILE A 339 19.39 18.77 -3.37
C ILE A 339 18.42 19.82 -3.95
N ASN A 340 18.04 20.83 -3.15
CA ASN A 340 17.05 21.84 -3.53
C ASN A 340 17.65 23.23 -3.85
N SER A 341 18.98 23.36 -3.89
CA SER A 341 19.72 24.53 -4.35
C SER A 341 20.24 24.33 -5.77
#